data_9fbbcb2483bc0e1bb37e0a13eeeaf540
#
_entry.id   9fbbcb2483bc0e1bb37e0a13eeeaf540
#
_cell.length_a   1.000
_cell.length_b   1.000
_cell.length_c   1.000
_cell.angle_alpha   90.00
_cell.angle_beta   90.00
_cell.angle_gamma   90.00
#
_symmetry.space_group_name_H-M   'P 1'
#
loop_
_entity.id
_entity.type
_entity.pdbx_description
1 polymer ?
#
loop_
_entity_poly.entity_id
_entity_poly.type
_entity_poly.pdbx_seq_one_letter_code
_entity_poly.pdbx_strand_id
1 'polypeptide(L)'
;MRFRLTFAALPLLSGLFLGHPAVAAEKPLEGITLVLDPGHAVKNDAGKIINAGAYGRGGTQERDIALKVAETIAPLLEAQGAKVIMTRTRDNPWRYGYSASADNRGRAILANLVRADAYIRIHCDWNRDKRFKGHTTFFYRWGSRPLAEAVHDALVRALPGHRDNGIKRRSFVSVSAQMPAILVELGVLSNRVEGKELAQESHESHLAMAVAEGVVEYFKKSKT
;
A
#
# COMPACT_ATOMS: atom_id res chain seq x y z
N MET A 1 81.77 21.77 -16.76
CA MET A 1 80.95 20.53 -16.94
C MET A 1 79.48 20.92 -16.74
N ARG A 2 78.74 21.11 -17.84
CA ARG A 2 77.36 21.59 -17.79
C ARG A 2 76.43 20.40 -18.14
N PHE A 3 75.65 19.91 -17.15
CA PHE A 3 74.61 18.88 -17.37
C PHE A 3 73.36 19.52 -17.95
N ARG A 4 72.97 19.06 -19.13
CA ARG A 4 71.68 19.37 -19.75
C ARG A 4 70.68 18.30 -19.32
N LEU A 5 69.63 18.70 -18.61
CA LEU A 5 68.45 17.89 -18.33
C LEU A 5 67.48 18.02 -19.50
N THR A 6 67.26 16.92 -20.19
CA THR A 6 66.20 16.76 -21.21
C THR A 6 64.91 16.30 -20.51
N PHE A 7 63.89 17.13 -20.57
CA PHE A 7 62.55 16.75 -20.16
C PHE A 7 61.85 16.02 -21.33
N ALA A 8 61.50 14.76 -21.09
CA ALA A 8 60.62 14.03 -22.01
C ALA A 8 59.17 14.34 -21.68
N ALA A 9 58.42 14.85 -22.64
CA ALA A 9 57.00 15.10 -22.55
C ALA A 9 56.22 13.78 -22.69
N LEU A 10 55.42 13.39 -21.70
CA LEU A 10 54.48 12.29 -21.79
C LEU A 10 53.21 12.78 -22.51
N PRO A 11 52.67 12.05 -23.48
CA PRO A 11 51.39 12.43 -24.10
C PRO A 11 50.23 12.14 -23.12
N LEU A 12 49.40 13.14 -22.88
CA LEU A 12 48.06 12.97 -22.23
C LEU A 12 47.16 12.19 -23.18
N LEU A 13 46.88 10.93 -22.85
CA LEU A 13 45.75 10.20 -23.46
C LEU A 13 44.46 10.78 -22.85
N SER A 14 43.78 11.64 -23.59
CA SER A 14 42.40 12.04 -23.34
C SER A 14 41.47 10.87 -23.72
N GLY A 15 41.15 10.04 -22.74
CA GLY A 15 40.14 9.00 -22.88
C GLY A 15 38.76 9.66 -23.06
N LEU A 16 38.18 9.51 -24.27
CA LEU A 16 36.75 9.78 -24.47
C LEU A 16 35.93 8.80 -23.62
N PHE A 17 35.42 9.26 -22.52
CA PHE A 17 34.33 8.57 -21.82
C PHE A 17 33.08 8.69 -22.70
N LEU A 18 32.81 7.71 -23.52
CA LEU A 18 31.51 7.51 -24.14
C LEU A 18 30.53 7.15 -23.02
N GLY A 19 29.85 8.17 -22.47
CA GLY A 19 28.77 7.99 -21.52
C GLY A 19 27.71 7.11 -22.17
N HIS A 20 27.53 5.90 -21.65
CA HIS A 20 26.38 5.08 -22.01
C HIS A 20 25.14 5.88 -21.61
N PRO A 21 24.12 6.03 -22.48
CA PRO A 21 22.87 6.63 -22.08
C PRO A 21 22.32 5.81 -20.91
N ALA A 22 22.09 6.46 -19.78
CA ALA A 22 21.41 5.84 -18.65
C ALA A 22 20.05 5.36 -19.19
N VAL A 23 19.85 4.06 -19.26
CA VAL A 23 18.54 3.48 -19.55
C VAL A 23 17.62 3.99 -18.46
N ALA A 24 16.64 4.81 -18.83
CA ALA A 24 15.66 5.31 -17.88
C ALA A 24 15.03 4.11 -17.18
N ALA A 25 15.06 4.10 -15.85
CA ALA A 25 14.48 3.00 -15.08
C ALA A 25 13.02 2.84 -15.50
N GLU A 26 12.63 1.62 -15.88
CA GLU A 26 11.27 1.31 -16.29
C GLU A 26 10.33 1.61 -15.11
N LYS A 27 9.30 2.42 -15.35
CA LYS A 27 8.26 2.72 -14.37
C LYS A 27 7.04 1.83 -14.66
N PRO A 28 6.94 0.69 -14.01
CA PRO A 28 5.90 -0.32 -14.32
C PRO A 28 4.48 0.18 -14.11
N LEU A 29 4.28 1.23 -13.32
CA LEU A 29 2.99 1.83 -13.04
C LEU A 29 2.77 3.16 -13.77
N GLU A 30 3.56 3.48 -14.79
CA GLU A 30 3.33 4.67 -15.62
C GLU A 30 1.94 4.63 -16.26
N GLY A 31 1.19 5.73 -16.10
CA GLY A 31 -0.19 5.86 -16.58
C GLY A 31 -1.27 5.17 -15.70
N ILE A 32 -0.88 4.49 -14.63
CA ILE A 32 -1.81 3.81 -13.71
C ILE A 32 -2.28 4.79 -12.63
N THR A 33 -3.59 4.84 -12.39
CA THR A 33 -4.20 5.58 -11.28
C THR A 33 -4.68 4.60 -10.20
N LEU A 34 -4.18 4.76 -8.99
CA LEU A 34 -4.51 3.92 -7.84
C LEU A 34 -5.24 4.71 -6.78
N VAL A 35 -6.27 4.11 -6.18
CA VAL A 35 -6.89 4.67 -4.99
C VAL A 35 -6.53 3.81 -3.78
N LEU A 36 -5.85 4.42 -2.80
CA LEU A 36 -5.60 3.85 -1.48
C LEU A 36 -6.68 4.32 -0.51
N ASP A 37 -7.30 3.38 0.17
CA ASP A 37 -8.34 3.65 1.14
C ASP A 37 -7.91 3.17 2.54
N PRO A 38 -7.25 4.05 3.33
CA PRO A 38 -7.03 3.74 4.74
C PRO A 38 -8.37 3.64 5.44
N GLY A 39 -8.69 2.44 5.93
CA GLY A 39 -9.98 2.11 6.52
C GLY A 39 -10.40 3.07 7.64
N HIS A 40 -11.71 3.16 7.82
CA HIS A 40 -12.34 3.94 8.89
C HIS A 40 -12.19 5.47 8.74
N ALA A 41 -12.88 6.21 9.59
CA ALA A 41 -12.85 7.66 9.61
C ALA A 41 -12.72 8.20 11.04
N VAL A 42 -12.32 9.45 11.16
CA VAL A 42 -12.06 10.07 12.46
C VAL A 42 -13.34 10.59 13.08
N LYS A 43 -13.94 11.65 12.55
CA LYS A 43 -15.10 12.32 13.15
C LYS A 43 -15.98 12.96 12.05
N ASN A 44 -17.27 13.11 12.37
CA ASN A 44 -18.18 13.96 11.59
C ASN A 44 -18.08 15.44 12.03
N ASP A 45 -18.86 16.31 11.40
CA ASP A 45 -18.86 17.77 11.69
C ASP A 45 -19.29 18.08 13.12
N ALA A 46 -20.11 17.22 13.75
CA ALA A 46 -20.48 17.32 15.16
C ALA A 46 -19.42 16.73 16.11
N GLY A 47 -18.24 16.36 15.62
CA GLY A 47 -17.19 15.75 16.41
C GLY A 47 -17.43 14.29 16.79
N LYS A 48 -18.55 13.68 16.36
CA LYS A 48 -18.88 12.27 16.64
C LYS A 48 -18.05 11.35 15.76
N ILE A 49 -17.41 10.34 16.36
CA ILE A 49 -16.70 9.31 15.63
C ILE A 49 -17.71 8.46 14.86
N ILE A 50 -17.49 8.34 13.54
CA ILE A 50 -18.21 7.43 12.65
C ILE A 50 -17.19 6.44 12.07
N ASN A 51 -17.62 5.17 11.90
CA ASN A 51 -16.75 4.15 11.33
C ASN A 51 -15.37 4.10 12.04
N ALA A 52 -15.38 3.98 13.35
CA ALA A 52 -14.19 4.15 14.20
C ALA A 52 -13.11 3.07 13.98
N GLY A 53 -13.51 1.87 13.51
CA GLY A 53 -12.63 0.70 13.42
C GLY A 53 -12.43 0.00 14.75
N ALA A 54 -11.54 -0.96 14.76
CA ALA A 54 -11.19 -1.75 15.93
C ALA A 54 -10.21 -1.01 16.85
N TYR A 55 -10.25 -1.39 18.13
CA TYR A 55 -9.30 -0.97 19.15
C TYR A 55 -8.45 -2.16 19.58
N GLY A 56 -7.16 -1.98 19.54
CA GLY A 56 -6.18 -2.89 20.12
C GLY A 56 -5.91 -2.60 21.59
N ARG A 57 -5.04 -3.40 22.19
CA ARG A 57 -4.58 -3.18 23.56
C ARG A 57 -3.72 -1.92 23.64
N GLY A 58 -3.82 -1.19 24.74
CA GLY A 58 -3.03 0.04 24.94
C GLY A 58 -3.55 1.25 24.16
N GLY A 59 -4.78 1.18 23.62
CA GLY A 59 -5.39 2.32 22.92
C GLY A 59 -5.02 2.44 21.45
N THR A 60 -4.27 1.48 20.90
CA THR A 60 -3.97 1.42 19.46
C THR A 60 -5.26 1.35 18.66
N GLN A 61 -5.37 2.11 17.59
CA GLN A 61 -6.58 2.22 16.80
C GLN A 61 -6.31 1.78 15.35
N GLU A 62 -7.15 0.92 14.83
CA GLU A 62 -7.05 0.41 13.45
C GLU A 62 -6.94 1.55 12.42
N ARG A 63 -7.76 2.59 12.55
CA ARG A 63 -7.77 3.72 11.63
C ARG A 63 -6.42 4.45 11.55
N ASP A 64 -5.66 4.48 12.64
CA ASP A 64 -4.37 5.19 12.70
C ASP A 64 -3.28 4.34 12.05
N ILE A 65 -3.27 3.02 12.28
CA ILE A 65 -2.38 2.08 11.61
C ILE A 65 -2.67 2.07 10.10
N ALA A 66 -3.93 1.92 9.71
CA ALA A 66 -4.34 1.90 8.31
C ALA A 66 -3.89 3.17 7.57
N LEU A 67 -3.97 4.34 8.23
CA LEU A 67 -3.52 5.60 7.65
C LEU A 67 -2.00 5.63 7.48
N LYS A 68 -1.24 5.31 8.51
CA LYS A 68 0.23 5.28 8.45
C LYS A 68 0.76 4.34 7.37
N VAL A 69 0.21 3.12 7.30
CA VAL A 69 0.60 2.15 6.28
C VAL A 69 0.26 2.67 4.88
N ALA A 70 -0.92 3.23 4.67
CA ALA A 70 -1.29 3.80 3.38
C ALA A 70 -0.43 5.02 2.99
N GLU A 71 -0.10 5.91 3.95
CA GLU A 71 0.82 7.04 3.77
C GLU A 71 2.25 6.57 3.41
N THR A 72 2.64 5.37 3.84
CA THR A 72 3.93 4.75 3.46
C THR A 72 3.85 4.07 2.09
N ILE A 73 2.72 3.43 1.74
CA ILE A 73 2.51 2.80 0.43
C ILE A 73 2.50 3.83 -0.70
N ALA A 74 1.85 4.99 -0.50
CA ALA A 74 1.65 5.97 -1.55
C ALA A 74 2.95 6.38 -2.26
N PRO A 75 4.01 6.88 -1.59
CA PRO A 75 5.26 7.27 -2.23
C PRO A 75 5.99 6.09 -2.89
N LEU A 76 5.84 4.86 -2.39
CA LEU A 76 6.43 3.67 -3.01
C LEU A 76 5.83 3.39 -4.38
N LEU A 77 4.50 3.53 -4.52
CA LEU A 77 3.80 3.35 -5.79
C LEU A 77 4.02 4.54 -6.74
N GLU A 78 4.08 5.76 -6.22
CA GLU A 78 4.41 6.96 -7.00
C GLU A 78 5.82 6.90 -7.60
N ALA A 79 6.80 6.38 -6.84
CA ALA A 79 8.15 6.14 -7.34
C ALA A 79 8.17 5.14 -8.52
N GLN A 80 7.19 4.23 -8.59
CA GLN A 80 7.00 3.29 -9.72
C GLN A 80 6.19 3.89 -10.88
N GLY A 81 5.79 5.17 -10.80
CA GLY A 81 5.11 5.90 -11.86
C GLY A 81 3.59 5.99 -11.71
N ALA A 82 3.00 5.45 -10.65
CA ALA A 82 1.57 5.55 -10.42
C ALA A 82 1.13 6.98 -10.04
N LYS A 83 -0.10 7.33 -10.42
CA LYS A 83 -0.84 8.41 -9.77
C LYS A 83 -1.61 7.82 -8.58
N VAL A 84 -1.25 8.22 -7.36
CA VAL A 84 -1.91 7.73 -6.15
C VAL A 84 -2.88 8.77 -5.59
N ILE A 85 -4.10 8.32 -5.29
CA ILE A 85 -5.14 9.14 -4.65
C ILE A 85 -5.55 8.43 -3.36
N MET A 86 -5.41 9.11 -2.23
CA MET A 86 -5.85 8.59 -0.94
C MET A 86 -7.27 9.06 -0.64
N THR A 87 -8.13 8.17 -0.13
CA THR A 87 -9.50 8.55 0.27
C THR A 87 -9.51 9.49 1.47
N ARG A 88 -8.50 9.44 2.30
CA ARG A 88 -8.23 10.39 3.39
C ARG A 88 -6.75 10.47 3.68
N THR A 89 -6.30 11.60 4.21
CA THR A 89 -4.97 11.82 4.75
C THR A 89 -5.06 12.36 6.17
N ARG A 90 -3.92 12.59 6.82
CA ARG A 90 -3.85 13.23 8.14
C ARG A 90 -4.41 14.65 8.11
N ASP A 91 -4.07 15.40 7.07
CA ASP A 91 -4.46 16.81 6.91
C ASP A 91 -5.86 16.96 6.32
N ASN A 92 -6.35 15.92 5.66
CA ASN A 92 -7.65 15.90 5.01
C ASN A 92 -8.43 14.63 5.36
N PRO A 93 -9.08 14.60 6.54
CA PRO A 93 -9.86 13.44 7.00
C PRO A 93 -11.26 13.45 6.38
N TRP A 94 -11.35 13.36 5.06
CA TRP A 94 -12.60 13.37 4.33
C TRP A 94 -13.65 12.42 4.90
N ARG A 95 -14.89 12.87 4.86
CA ARG A 95 -16.07 12.07 5.14
C ARG A 95 -16.92 11.96 3.88
N TYR A 96 -17.26 10.76 3.52
CA TYR A 96 -18.03 10.45 2.32
C TYR A 96 -19.50 10.11 2.62
N GLY A 97 -19.89 10.09 3.89
CA GLY A 97 -21.25 9.82 4.31
C GLY A 97 -21.47 9.95 5.82
N TYR A 98 -22.72 9.95 6.24
CA TYR A 98 -23.13 10.15 7.64
C TYR A 98 -23.21 8.84 8.46
N SER A 99 -23.02 7.70 7.85
CA SER A 99 -22.93 6.40 8.48
C SER A 99 -21.74 5.63 7.97
N ALA A 100 -21.27 4.61 8.68
CA ALA A 100 -20.16 3.76 8.25
C ALA A 100 -20.41 3.12 6.87
N SER A 101 -21.63 2.69 6.59
CA SER A 101 -22.00 2.11 5.29
C SER A 101 -21.99 3.16 4.17
N ALA A 102 -22.54 4.36 4.41
CA ALA A 102 -22.55 5.44 3.43
C ALA A 102 -21.13 5.95 3.17
N ASP A 103 -20.30 6.09 4.20
CA ASP A 103 -18.89 6.48 4.08
C ASP A 103 -18.10 5.47 3.23
N ASN A 104 -18.20 4.18 3.54
CA ASN A 104 -17.54 3.12 2.75
C ASN A 104 -17.98 3.10 1.28
N ARG A 105 -19.28 3.34 1.02
CA ARG A 105 -19.79 3.45 -0.35
C ARG A 105 -19.23 4.67 -1.07
N GLY A 106 -19.20 5.82 -0.41
CA GLY A 106 -18.68 7.06 -0.98
C GLY A 106 -17.22 6.98 -1.36
N ARG A 107 -16.39 6.27 -0.57
CA ARG A 107 -14.97 6.00 -0.88
C ARG A 107 -14.82 5.20 -2.18
N ALA A 108 -15.64 4.16 -2.37
CA ALA A 108 -15.66 3.39 -3.62
C ALA A 108 -16.17 4.22 -4.81
N ILE A 109 -17.14 5.12 -4.60
CA ILE A 109 -17.62 6.06 -5.62
C ILE A 109 -16.51 7.03 -6.03
N LEU A 110 -15.71 7.54 -5.08
CA LEU A 110 -14.54 8.36 -5.42
C LEU A 110 -13.61 7.60 -6.38
N ALA A 111 -13.29 6.33 -6.10
CA ALA A 111 -12.45 5.52 -6.97
C ALA A 111 -13.03 5.40 -8.39
N ASN A 112 -14.36 5.26 -8.52
CA ASN A 112 -15.03 5.25 -9.83
C ASN A 112 -14.93 6.60 -10.54
N LEU A 113 -15.15 7.71 -9.82
CA LEU A 113 -15.13 9.08 -10.39
C LEU A 113 -13.75 9.45 -10.93
N VAL A 114 -12.69 9.05 -10.25
CA VAL A 114 -11.32 9.28 -10.70
C VAL A 114 -10.83 8.25 -11.73
N ARG A 115 -11.70 7.30 -12.11
CA ARG A 115 -11.39 6.20 -13.04
C ARG A 115 -10.13 5.44 -12.62
N ALA A 116 -10.08 5.05 -11.37
CA ALA A 116 -8.93 4.30 -10.85
C ALA A 116 -8.80 2.94 -11.54
N ASP A 117 -7.56 2.51 -11.76
CA ASP A 117 -7.24 1.18 -12.30
C ASP A 117 -7.28 0.10 -11.21
N ALA A 118 -7.08 0.48 -9.96
CA ALA A 118 -7.30 -0.39 -8.80
C ALA A 118 -7.68 0.41 -7.54
N TYR A 119 -8.43 -0.25 -6.65
CA TYR A 119 -8.87 0.27 -5.35
C TYR A 119 -8.42 -0.67 -4.23
N ILE A 120 -7.51 -0.19 -3.38
CA ILE A 120 -6.86 -0.97 -2.34
C ILE A 120 -7.25 -0.40 -0.98
N ARG A 121 -7.98 -1.18 -0.20
CA ARG A 121 -8.40 -0.84 1.16
C ARG A 121 -7.45 -1.46 2.17
N ILE A 122 -7.00 -0.67 3.14
CA ILE A 122 -6.06 -1.07 4.19
C ILE A 122 -6.79 -1.11 5.53
N HIS A 123 -6.77 -2.27 6.17
CA HIS A 123 -7.45 -2.58 7.41
C HIS A 123 -6.61 -3.44 8.34
N CYS A 124 -7.06 -3.60 9.59
CA CYS A 124 -6.57 -4.58 10.54
C CYS A 124 -7.76 -5.33 11.13
N ASP A 125 -7.71 -6.66 11.07
CA ASP A 125 -8.79 -7.51 11.55
C ASP A 125 -8.93 -7.45 13.09
N TRP A 126 -10.12 -7.80 13.56
CA TRP A 126 -10.41 -7.94 14.98
C TRP A 126 -11.26 -9.19 15.21
N ASN A 127 -10.89 -10.03 16.18
CA ASN A 127 -11.61 -11.24 16.52
C ASN A 127 -11.89 -11.34 18.02
N ARG A 128 -13.02 -11.96 18.40
CA ARG A 128 -13.34 -12.27 19.79
C ARG A 128 -12.36 -13.29 20.38
N ASP A 129 -11.99 -14.31 19.59
CA ASP A 129 -10.92 -15.23 19.96
C ASP A 129 -9.56 -14.52 19.77
N LYS A 130 -8.92 -14.20 20.89
CA LYS A 130 -7.63 -13.51 20.92
C LYS A 130 -6.45 -14.35 20.43
N ARG A 131 -6.67 -15.64 20.17
CA ARG A 131 -5.69 -16.55 19.54
C ARG A 131 -5.72 -16.46 18.01
N PHE A 132 -6.83 -15.96 17.45
CA PHE A 132 -6.91 -15.71 16.00
C PHE A 132 -5.86 -14.70 15.58
N LYS A 133 -5.16 -15.00 14.47
CA LYS A 133 -4.05 -14.19 13.95
C LYS A 133 -3.86 -14.41 12.46
N GLY A 134 -3.03 -13.57 11.82
CA GLY A 134 -2.58 -13.72 10.45
C GLY A 134 -3.23 -12.75 9.47
N HIS A 135 -2.70 -12.77 8.26
CA HIS A 135 -3.13 -11.89 7.16
C HIS A 135 -4.30 -12.51 6.41
N THR A 136 -5.22 -11.66 5.94
CA THR A 136 -6.30 -12.06 5.04
C THR A 136 -6.45 -11.00 3.97
N THR A 137 -6.60 -11.39 2.71
CA THR A 137 -6.97 -10.44 1.66
C THR A 137 -8.37 -10.78 1.12
N PHE A 138 -9.24 -9.79 1.11
CA PHE A 138 -10.60 -9.96 0.64
C PHE A 138 -10.78 -9.34 -0.75
N PHE A 139 -11.59 -9.99 -1.57
CA PHE A 139 -12.11 -9.47 -2.84
C PHE A 139 -13.59 -9.77 -2.98
N TYR A 140 -14.27 -9.13 -3.93
CA TYR A 140 -15.68 -9.43 -4.21
C TYR A 140 -15.92 -9.86 -5.66
N ARG A 141 -15.56 -9.02 -6.64
CA ARG A 141 -15.71 -9.34 -8.05
C ARG A 141 -14.56 -10.25 -8.49
N TRP A 142 -14.86 -11.22 -9.35
CA TRP A 142 -13.85 -12.19 -9.80
C TRP A 142 -12.65 -11.53 -10.49
N GLY A 143 -12.86 -10.43 -11.25
CA GLY A 143 -11.77 -9.65 -11.84
C GLY A 143 -10.79 -9.00 -10.83
N SER A 144 -11.18 -8.96 -9.54
CA SER A 144 -10.30 -8.48 -8.47
C SER A 144 -9.40 -9.58 -7.89
N ARG A 145 -9.66 -10.84 -8.19
CA ARG A 145 -8.93 -11.97 -7.61
C ARG A 145 -7.43 -11.95 -7.94
N PRO A 146 -6.99 -11.68 -9.17
CA PRO A 146 -5.55 -11.62 -9.47
C PRO A 146 -4.79 -10.55 -8.66
N LEU A 147 -5.43 -9.38 -8.42
CA LEU A 147 -4.86 -8.35 -7.57
C LEU A 147 -4.78 -8.83 -6.10
N ALA A 148 -5.83 -9.51 -5.61
CA ALA A 148 -5.85 -10.06 -4.26
C ALA A 148 -4.75 -11.11 -4.06
N GLU A 149 -4.55 -12.00 -5.04
CA GLU A 149 -3.49 -13.01 -5.03
C GLU A 149 -2.10 -12.36 -4.99
N ALA A 150 -1.82 -11.42 -5.90
CA ALA A 150 -0.51 -10.78 -5.97
C ALA A 150 -0.14 -10.05 -4.68
N VAL A 151 -1.08 -9.27 -4.10
CA VAL A 151 -0.85 -8.54 -2.85
C VAL A 151 -0.74 -9.50 -1.66
N HIS A 152 -1.58 -10.52 -1.61
CA HIS A 152 -1.55 -11.50 -0.52
C HIS A 152 -0.26 -12.32 -0.52
N ASP A 153 0.16 -12.81 -1.68
CA ASP A 153 1.40 -13.59 -1.84
C ASP A 153 2.63 -12.76 -1.44
N ALA A 154 2.66 -11.46 -1.77
CA ALA A 154 3.72 -10.56 -1.35
C ALA A 154 3.77 -10.39 0.17
N LEU A 155 2.62 -10.25 0.84
CA LEU A 155 2.54 -10.20 2.31
C LEU A 155 3.06 -11.50 2.95
N VAL A 156 2.66 -12.66 2.43
CA VAL A 156 3.10 -13.97 2.93
C VAL A 156 4.61 -14.13 2.78
N ARG A 157 5.18 -13.72 1.64
CA ARG A 157 6.64 -13.75 1.42
C ARG A 157 7.40 -12.82 2.38
N ALA A 158 6.88 -11.62 2.60
CA ALA A 158 7.53 -10.60 3.43
C ALA A 158 7.52 -10.94 4.92
N LEU A 159 6.54 -11.72 5.37
CA LEU A 159 6.30 -12.01 6.78
C LEU A 159 6.30 -13.52 7.06
N PRO A 160 7.43 -14.21 6.84
CA PRO A 160 7.55 -15.65 7.10
C PRO A 160 7.31 -15.93 8.59
N GLY A 161 6.46 -16.91 8.88
CA GLY A 161 6.07 -17.28 10.25
C GLY A 161 4.78 -16.60 10.75
N HIS A 162 4.26 -15.59 10.06
CA HIS A 162 2.89 -15.13 10.28
C HIS A 162 1.90 -16.12 9.66
N ARG A 163 0.71 -16.19 10.27
CA ARG A 163 -0.32 -17.11 9.77
C ARG A 163 -0.93 -16.55 8.48
N ASP A 164 -0.93 -17.37 7.46
CA ASP A 164 -1.67 -17.16 6.23
C ASP A 164 -3.13 -17.63 6.42
N ASN A 165 -4.09 -16.71 6.30
CA ASN A 165 -5.52 -17.00 6.31
C ASN A 165 -6.10 -16.99 4.87
N GLY A 166 -5.27 -16.77 3.86
CA GLY A 166 -5.59 -16.82 2.44
C GLY A 166 -6.41 -15.64 1.92
N ILE A 167 -6.77 -15.74 0.66
CA ILE A 167 -7.70 -14.81 0.02
C ILE A 167 -9.14 -15.32 0.19
N LYS A 168 -10.10 -14.37 0.38
CA LYS A 168 -11.50 -14.72 0.62
C LYS A 168 -12.42 -13.79 -0.15
N ARG A 169 -13.50 -14.37 -0.72
CA ARG A 169 -14.54 -13.59 -1.39
C ARG A 169 -15.57 -13.09 -0.39
N ARG A 170 -15.77 -11.75 -0.30
CA ARG A 170 -16.76 -11.11 0.60
C ARG A 170 -17.36 -9.87 -0.04
N SER A 171 -18.67 -9.69 0.09
CA SER A 171 -19.42 -8.59 -0.53
C SER A 171 -19.12 -7.21 0.08
N PHE A 172 -18.72 -7.16 1.37
CA PHE A 172 -18.43 -5.90 2.04
C PHE A 172 -17.18 -5.18 1.52
N VAL A 173 -16.33 -5.86 0.74
CA VAL A 173 -15.07 -5.29 0.24
C VAL A 173 -15.31 -4.06 -0.60
N SER A 174 -16.15 -4.16 -1.60
CA SER A 174 -16.55 -3.01 -2.42
C SER A 174 -17.54 -3.40 -3.52
N VAL A 175 -18.82 -3.59 -3.18
CA VAL A 175 -19.87 -3.84 -4.20
C VAL A 175 -20.03 -2.69 -5.18
N SER A 176 -19.66 -1.47 -4.78
CA SER A 176 -19.79 -0.25 -5.58
C SER A 176 -18.58 0.06 -6.46
N ALA A 177 -17.44 -0.59 -6.27
CA ALA A 177 -16.26 -0.38 -7.11
C ALA A 177 -16.42 -1.03 -8.49
N GLN A 178 -16.04 -0.30 -9.54
CA GLN A 178 -16.12 -0.76 -10.94
C GLN A 178 -14.80 -1.34 -11.46
N MET A 179 -13.68 -1.06 -10.78
CA MET A 179 -12.36 -1.58 -11.06
C MET A 179 -12.00 -2.77 -10.13
N PRO A 180 -10.87 -3.45 -10.34
CA PRO A 180 -10.31 -4.38 -9.37
C PRO A 180 -10.18 -3.74 -7.99
N ALA A 181 -10.82 -4.36 -6.99
CA ALA A 181 -10.91 -3.83 -5.63
C ALA A 181 -10.65 -4.92 -4.60
N ILE A 182 -9.77 -4.62 -3.65
CA ILE A 182 -9.39 -5.52 -2.55
C ILE A 182 -9.45 -4.81 -1.20
N LEU A 183 -9.58 -5.61 -0.15
CA LEU A 183 -9.39 -5.18 1.23
C LEU A 183 -8.33 -6.08 1.87
N VAL A 184 -7.29 -5.46 2.37
CA VAL A 184 -6.14 -6.12 2.99
C VAL A 184 -6.26 -5.99 4.50
N GLU A 185 -6.38 -7.12 5.20
CA GLU A 185 -6.24 -7.22 6.65
C GLU A 185 -4.77 -7.49 6.98
N LEU A 186 -4.08 -6.47 7.43
CA LEU A 186 -2.64 -6.49 7.69
C LEU A 186 -2.21 -7.41 8.83
N GLY A 187 -3.14 -7.82 9.67
CA GLY A 187 -2.99 -8.65 10.85
C GLY A 187 -4.16 -8.45 11.79
N VAL A 188 -4.16 -9.12 12.92
CA VAL A 188 -5.29 -9.14 13.88
C VAL A 188 -4.99 -8.26 15.08
N LEU A 189 -5.56 -7.07 15.11
CA LEU A 189 -5.32 -6.06 16.14
C LEU A 189 -5.69 -6.53 17.55
N SER A 190 -6.68 -7.42 17.66
CA SER A 190 -7.08 -8.01 18.94
C SER A 190 -6.16 -9.13 19.45
N ASN A 191 -5.27 -9.65 18.60
CA ASN A 191 -4.26 -10.63 19.01
C ASN A 191 -3.17 -9.94 19.84
N ARG A 192 -2.67 -10.62 20.87
CA ARG A 192 -1.71 -10.00 21.81
C ARG A 192 -0.35 -9.72 21.15
N VAL A 193 0.10 -10.59 20.26
CA VAL A 193 1.39 -10.47 19.58
C VAL A 193 1.25 -9.51 18.41
N GLU A 194 0.40 -9.84 17.43
CA GLU A 194 0.21 -9.03 16.23
C GLU A 194 -0.25 -7.59 16.53
N GLY A 195 -1.13 -7.40 17.54
CA GLY A 195 -1.54 -6.05 17.94
C GLY A 195 -0.42 -5.18 18.50
N LYS A 196 0.67 -5.79 19.02
CA LYS A 196 1.90 -5.05 19.38
C LYS A 196 2.78 -4.77 18.18
N GLU A 197 2.90 -5.75 17.27
CA GLU A 197 3.68 -5.62 16.04
C GLU A 197 3.08 -4.54 15.13
N LEU A 198 1.77 -4.55 14.95
CA LEU A 198 1.01 -3.55 14.19
C LEU A 198 1.15 -2.11 14.71
N ALA A 199 1.61 -1.92 15.95
CA ALA A 199 1.90 -0.62 16.52
C ALA A 199 3.37 -0.20 16.37
N GLN A 200 4.21 -1.00 15.69
CA GLN A 200 5.64 -0.74 15.49
C GLN A 200 5.86 -0.20 14.08
N GLU A 201 6.52 0.94 13.98
CA GLU A 201 6.81 1.61 12.69
C GLU A 201 7.60 0.72 11.72
N SER A 202 8.56 -0.06 12.23
CA SER A 202 9.32 -1.00 11.42
C SER A 202 8.42 -2.08 10.79
N HIS A 203 7.45 -2.58 11.54
CA HIS A 203 6.50 -3.57 11.05
C HIS A 203 5.49 -2.95 10.07
N GLU A 204 4.96 -1.76 10.38
CA GLU A 204 4.11 -0.98 9.47
C GLU A 204 4.81 -0.74 8.11
N SER A 205 6.11 -0.42 8.14
CA SER A 205 6.94 -0.23 6.94
C SER A 205 7.11 -1.52 6.12
N HIS A 206 7.36 -2.66 6.76
CA HIS A 206 7.44 -3.96 6.08
C HIS A 206 6.12 -4.34 5.41
N LEU A 207 4.99 -4.12 6.10
CA LEU A 207 3.65 -4.35 5.54
C LEU A 207 3.40 -3.44 4.32
N ALA A 208 3.77 -2.18 4.42
CA ALA A 208 3.61 -1.21 3.33
C ALA A 208 4.42 -1.60 2.08
N MET A 209 5.69 -2.00 2.26
CA MET A 209 6.54 -2.47 1.18
C MET A 209 5.96 -3.72 0.50
N ALA A 210 5.48 -4.69 1.28
CA ALA A 210 4.87 -5.89 0.75
C ALA A 210 3.60 -5.62 -0.06
N VAL A 211 2.71 -4.75 0.43
CA VAL A 211 1.51 -4.36 -0.31
C VAL A 211 1.89 -3.64 -1.61
N ALA A 212 2.83 -2.70 -1.57
CA ALA A 212 3.29 -1.99 -2.76
C ALA A 212 3.92 -2.94 -3.79
N GLU A 213 4.76 -3.89 -3.35
CA GLU A 213 5.35 -4.94 -4.20
C GLU A 213 4.27 -5.75 -4.92
N GLY A 214 3.27 -6.26 -4.18
CA GLY A 214 2.17 -7.04 -4.75
C GLY A 214 1.35 -6.26 -5.78
N VAL A 215 1.11 -4.96 -5.55
CA VAL A 215 0.46 -4.10 -6.53
C VAL A 215 1.30 -3.97 -7.81
N VAL A 216 2.60 -3.73 -7.67
CA VAL A 216 3.52 -3.65 -8.82
C VAL A 216 3.56 -4.96 -9.60
N GLU A 217 3.63 -6.10 -8.91
CA GLU A 217 3.60 -7.43 -9.55
C GLU A 217 2.32 -7.67 -10.34
N TYR A 218 1.17 -7.28 -9.80
CA TYR A 218 -0.11 -7.40 -10.50
C TYR A 218 -0.10 -6.64 -11.84
N PHE A 219 0.32 -5.38 -11.83
CA PHE A 219 0.32 -4.58 -13.06
C PHE A 219 1.40 -4.99 -14.05
N LYS A 220 2.54 -5.51 -13.60
CA LYS A 220 3.55 -6.11 -14.50
C LYS A 220 2.99 -7.31 -15.26
N LYS A 221 2.30 -8.23 -14.54
CA LYS A 221 1.69 -9.41 -15.16
C LYS A 221 0.53 -9.08 -16.12
N SER A 222 -0.19 -7.98 -15.89
CA SER A 222 -1.32 -7.58 -16.75
C SER A 222 -0.89 -6.88 -18.05
N LYS A 223 0.39 -6.52 -18.21
CA LYS A 223 0.96 -5.91 -19.42
C LYS A 223 1.60 -6.94 -20.35
N THR A 224 1.84 -8.16 -19.87
CA THR A 224 2.32 -9.32 -20.64
C THR A 224 1.18 -10.18 -21.13
#